data_a2d7de878b6c923000eff1248d54f9cd
#
_entry.id   a2d7de878b6c923000eff1248d54f9cd
#
_cell.length_a   1.000
_cell.length_b   1.000
_cell.length_c   1.000
_cell.angle_alpha   90.00
_cell.angle_beta   90.00
_cell.angle_gamma   90.00
#
_symmetry.space_group_name_H-M   'P 1'
#
loop_
_entity.id
_entity.type
_entity.pdbx_description
1 polymer ?
#
loop_
_entity_poly.entity_id
_entity_poly.type
_entity_poly.pdbx_seq_one_letter_code
_entity_poly.pdbx_strand_id
1 'polypeptide(L)'
;THDDLAEAGILYDKSIELYNRKNAELWQKAGFIYQKIGSYKKAIDYYLQSDLLIPDNAWNNRHLAQCYRKEGNYPKALEYYNKVEQAQPDSLNLALQIGQCLMALERYDEALAYFFKVEYLDKKPQNARRAIGWCSFITGNHQQAKKYYDLLISEPKPIMEDWMNAGHVYYILNETEKSIEYYRKAQELCDSHDEFVRLYQIDKKDLIKQGANEVDL
;
A
#
# COMPACT_ATOMS: atom_id res chain seq x y z
N THR A 1 24.55 -7.88 1.74
CA THR A 1 24.50 -6.44 1.39
C THR A 1 23.74 -6.23 0.07
N HIS A 2 23.51 -4.98 -0.34
CA HIS A 2 22.90 -4.66 -1.66
C HIS A 2 23.82 -5.09 -2.80
N ASP A 3 25.13 -4.95 -2.61
CA ASP A 3 26.15 -5.34 -3.59
C ASP A 3 26.17 -6.86 -3.81
N ASP A 4 26.01 -7.66 -2.75
CA ASP A 4 25.91 -9.12 -2.84
C ASP A 4 24.68 -9.57 -3.67
N LEU A 5 23.56 -8.85 -3.52
CA LEU A 5 22.36 -9.11 -4.31
C LEU A 5 22.55 -8.74 -5.79
N ALA A 6 23.24 -7.63 -6.08
CA ALA A 6 23.55 -7.22 -7.45
C ALA A 6 24.44 -8.24 -8.15
N GLU A 7 25.48 -8.73 -7.46
CA GLU A 7 26.37 -9.78 -7.97
C GLU A 7 25.60 -11.09 -8.20
N ALA A 8 24.75 -11.49 -7.25
CA ALA A 8 23.89 -12.65 -7.41
C ALA A 8 22.97 -12.53 -8.64
N GLY A 9 22.42 -11.34 -8.89
CA GLY A 9 21.62 -11.06 -10.09
C GLY A 9 22.37 -11.32 -11.38
N ILE A 10 23.61 -10.84 -11.48
CA ILE A 10 24.48 -11.06 -12.65
C ILE A 10 24.82 -12.54 -12.84
N LEU A 11 25.02 -13.28 -11.73
CA LEU A 11 25.27 -14.73 -11.81
C LEU A 11 24.04 -15.49 -12.29
N TYR A 12 22.84 -15.09 -11.87
CA TYR A 12 21.60 -15.69 -12.38
C TYR A 12 21.39 -15.40 -13.87
N ASP A 13 21.68 -14.17 -14.34
CA ASP A 13 21.60 -13.83 -15.76
C ASP A 13 22.52 -14.73 -16.59
N LYS A 14 23.78 -14.87 -16.18
CA LYS A 14 24.73 -15.78 -16.84
C LYS A 14 24.29 -17.25 -16.81
N SER A 15 23.71 -17.68 -15.69
CA SER A 15 23.23 -19.05 -15.55
C SER A 15 22.05 -19.32 -16.50
N ILE A 16 21.14 -18.35 -16.67
CA ILE A 16 20.01 -18.45 -17.61
C ILE A 16 20.53 -18.55 -19.06
N GLU A 17 21.54 -17.76 -19.43
CA GLU A 17 22.14 -17.77 -20.75
C GLU A 17 22.86 -19.10 -21.07
N LEU A 18 23.57 -19.65 -20.08
CA LEU A 18 24.46 -20.80 -20.28
C LEU A 18 23.76 -22.16 -20.15
N TYR A 19 22.80 -22.29 -19.19
CA TYR A 19 22.39 -23.61 -18.77
C TYR A 19 20.97 -24.03 -19.12
N ASN A 20 19.98 -23.17 -19.16
CA ASN A 20 18.66 -23.60 -19.67
C ASN A 20 17.57 -22.53 -19.52
N ARG A 21 17.13 -21.94 -20.60
CA ARG A 21 15.96 -21.05 -20.67
C ARG A 21 14.63 -21.75 -20.32
N LYS A 22 14.60 -23.07 -20.14
CA LYS A 22 13.41 -23.86 -19.84
C LYS A 22 13.28 -24.20 -18.35
N ASN A 23 14.02 -23.55 -17.46
CA ASN A 23 13.95 -23.78 -16.03
C ASN A 23 13.16 -22.64 -15.34
N ALA A 24 11.88 -22.90 -15.04
CA ALA A 24 11.01 -21.92 -14.39
C ALA A 24 11.53 -21.46 -13.01
N GLU A 25 12.14 -22.38 -12.24
CA GLU A 25 12.69 -22.06 -10.93
C GLU A 25 13.88 -21.09 -11.03
N LEU A 26 14.70 -21.24 -12.05
CA LEU A 26 15.82 -20.34 -12.28
C LEU A 26 15.34 -18.91 -12.59
N TRP A 27 14.29 -18.78 -13.41
CA TRP A 27 13.66 -17.51 -13.70
C TRP A 27 13.02 -16.89 -12.43
N GLN A 28 12.38 -17.69 -11.59
CA GLN A 28 11.80 -17.22 -10.32
C GLN A 28 12.87 -16.70 -9.38
N LYS A 29 14.00 -17.41 -9.23
CA LYS A 29 15.10 -16.98 -8.36
C LYS A 29 15.74 -15.69 -8.87
N ALA A 30 15.97 -15.57 -10.16
CA ALA A 30 16.46 -14.35 -10.78
C ALA A 30 15.50 -13.18 -10.53
N GLY A 31 14.20 -13.37 -10.82
CA GLY A 31 13.16 -12.38 -10.56
C GLY A 31 13.13 -11.93 -9.10
N PHE A 32 13.27 -12.87 -8.17
CA PHE A 32 13.27 -12.56 -6.74
C PHE A 32 14.48 -11.70 -6.32
N ILE A 33 15.66 -11.98 -6.86
CA ILE A 33 16.87 -11.16 -6.61
C ILE A 33 16.66 -9.75 -7.14
N TYR A 34 16.17 -9.59 -8.39
CA TYR A 34 15.91 -8.27 -8.95
C TYR A 34 14.79 -7.51 -8.22
N GLN A 35 13.77 -8.21 -7.72
CA GLN A 35 12.77 -7.62 -6.84
C GLN A 35 13.37 -7.09 -5.53
N LYS A 36 14.31 -7.82 -4.92
CA LYS A 36 15.02 -7.41 -3.69
C LYS A 36 15.93 -6.20 -3.91
N ILE A 37 16.53 -6.09 -5.08
CA ILE A 37 17.33 -4.91 -5.50
C ILE A 37 16.43 -3.69 -5.78
N GLY A 38 15.12 -3.89 -5.99
CA GLY A 38 14.20 -2.82 -6.41
C GLY A 38 14.09 -2.64 -7.92
N SER A 39 14.73 -3.51 -8.72
CA SER A 39 14.62 -3.52 -10.18
C SER A 39 13.35 -4.23 -10.62
N TYR A 40 12.19 -3.65 -10.30
CA TYR A 40 10.89 -4.32 -10.46
C TYR A 40 10.55 -4.66 -11.91
N LYS A 41 10.91 -3.81 -12.88
CA LYS A 41 10.69 -4.11 -14.31
C LYS A 41 11.41 -5.38 -14.75
N LYS A 42 12.68 -5.50 -14.39
CA LYS A 42 13.48 -6.68 -14.71
C LYS A 42 12.97 -7.93 -13.97
N ALA A 43 12.53 -7.78 -12.73
CA ALA A 43 11.89 -8.84 -11.96
C ALA A 43 10.60 -9.34 -12.65
N ILE A 44 9.77 -8.42 -13.15
CA ILE A 44 8.55 -8.74 -13.90
C ILE A 44 8.89 -9.58 -15.15
N ASP A 45 9.88 -9.17 -15.93
CA ASP A 45 10.29 -9.90 -17.14
C ASP A 45 10.67 -11.35 -16.80
N TYR A 46 11.42 -11.56 -15.71
CA TYR A 46 11.81 -12.89 -15.27
C TYR A 46 10.64 -13.73 -14.74
N TYR A 47 9.76 -13.13 -13.95
CA TYR A 47 8.57 -13.84 -13.50
C TYR A 47 7.61 -14.20 -14.64
N LEU A 48 7.50 -13.36 -15.68
CA LEU A 48 6.74 -13.67 -16.89
C LEU A 48 7.35 -14.84 -17.67
N GLN A 49 8.69 -14.92 -17.76
CA GLN A 49 9.34 -16.10 -18.37
C GLN A 49 9.05 -17.38 -17.56
N SER A 50 9.03 -17.30 -16.24
CA SER A 50 8.62 -18.43 -15.41
C SER A 50 7.15 -18.81 -15.63
N ASP A 51 6.26 -17.82 -15.76
CA ASP A 51 4.83 -18.05 -15.97
C ASP A 51 4.52 -18.73 -17.31
N LEU A 52 5.30 -18.42 -18.34
CA LEU A 52 5.24 -19.14 -19.63
C LEU A 52 5.59 -20.63 -19.53
N LEU A 53 6.41 -21.01 -18.56
CA LEU A 53 6.84 -22.39 -18.36
C LEU A 53 5.93 -23.15 -17.37
N ILE A 54 5.48 -22.49 -16.34
CA ILE A 54 4.58 -23.03 -15.32
C ILE A 54 3.49 -21.97 -15.06
N PRO A 55 2.41 -21.98 -15.84
CA PRO A 55 1.31 -21.03 -15.67
C PRO A 55 0.63 -21.15 -14.32
N ASP A 56 0.06 -20.04 -13.86
CA ASP A 56 -0.79 -19.95 -12.66
C ASP A 56 -0.13 -20.40 -11.34
N ASN A 57 1.21 -20.38 -11.29
CA ASN A 57 1.91 -20.63 -10.04
C ASN A 57 1.62 -19.51 -9.02
N ALA A 58 0.95 -19.86 -7.92
CA ALA A 58 0.51 -18.88 -6.92
C ALA A 58 1.66 -18.04 -6.32
N TRP A 59 2.84 -18.65 -6.10
CA TRP A 59 4.02 -17.93 -5.63
C TRP A 59 4.48 -16.89 -6.66
N ASN A 60 4.60 -17.31 -7.93
CA ASN A 60 5.00 -16.45 -9.05
C ASN A 60 4.00 -15.28 -9.24
N ASN A 61 2.70 -15.59 -9.26
CA ASN A 61 1.64 -14.59 -9.39
C ASN A 61 1.67 -13.56 -8.25
N ARG A 62 1.95 -13.98 -7.01
CA ARG A 62 2.10 -13.07 -5.88
C ARG A 62 3.25 -12.09 -6.09
N HIS A 63 4.40 -12.56 -6.54
CA HIS A 63 5.56 -11.73 -6.79
C HIS A 63 5.38 -10.79 -7.99
N LEU A 64 4.74 -11.26 -9.07
CA LEU A 64 4.33 -10.43 -10.19
C LEU A 64 3.41 -9.29 -9.72
N ALA A 65 2.38 -9.61 -8.94
CA ALA A 65 1.46 -8.62 -8.41
C ALA A 65 2.18 -7.56 -7.57
N GLN A 66 3.10 -7.99 -6.69
CA GLN A 66 3.90 -7.07 -5.86
C GLN A 66 4.79 -6.16 -6.70
N CYS A 67 5.45 -6.69 -7.74
CA CYS A 67 6.28 -5.89 -8.63
C CYS A 67 5.45 -4.90 -9.44
N TYR A 68 4.32 -5.32 -10.02
CA TYR A 68 3.41 -4.39 -10.71
C TYR A 68 2.88 -3.29 -9.80
N ARG A 69 2.54 -3.63 -8.55
CA ARG A 69 2.12 -2.62 -7.56
C ARG A 69 3.23 -1.62 -7.25
N LYS A 70 4.47 -2.06 -7.13
CA LYS A 70 5.64 -1.18 -6.90
C LYS A 70 5.94 -0.28 -8.10
N GLU A 71 5.65 -0.73 -9.33
CA GLU A 71 5.72 0.06 -10.56
C GLU A 71 4.49 0.97 -10.77
N GLY A 72 3.51 0.96 -9.84
CA GLY A 72 2.30 1.75 -9.96
C GLY A 72 1.27 1.18 -10.95
N ASN A 73 1.52 -0.01 -11.52
CA ASN A 73 0.56 -0.66 -12.42
C ASN A 73 -0.47 -1.48 -11.62
N TYR A 74 -1.34 -0.76 -10.94
CA TYR A 74 -2.36 -1.35 -10.07
C TYR A 74 -3.36 -2.27 -10.79
N PRO A 75 -3.79 -1.98 -12.05
CA PRO A 75 -4.67 -2.89 -12.78
C PRO A 75 -4.03 -4.28 -12.96
N LYS A 76 -2.76 -4.33 -13.40
CA LYS A 76 -2.04 -5.59 -13.54
C LYS A 76 -1.76 -6.26 -12.19
N ALA A 77 -1.45 -5.48 -11.17
CA ALA A 77 -1.28 -6.01 -9.82
C ALA A 77 -2.56 -6.73 -9.35
N LEU A 78 -3.75 -6.14 -9.55
CA LEU A 78 -5.03 -6.75 -9.20
C LEU A 78 -5.29 -8.03 -10.00
N GLU A 79 -5.00 -8.05 -11.30
CA GLU A 79 -5.14 -9.25 -12.12
C GLU A 79 -4.41 -10.45 -11.49
N TYR A 80 -3.14 -10.28 -11.13
CA TYR A 80 -2.34 -11.33 -10.52
C TYR A 80 -2.71 -11.61 -9.06
N TYR A 81 -3.08 -10.60 -8.27
CA TYR A 81 -3.58 -10.83 -6.91
C TYR A 81 -4.89 -11.64 -6.91
N ASN A 82 -5.81 -11.41 -7.84
CA ASN A 82 -7.05 -12.17 -7.97
C ASN A 82 -6.77 -13.66 -8.28
N LYS A 83 -5.76 -13.97 -9.12
CA LYS A 83 -5.32 -15.35 -9.32
C LYS A 83 -4.81 -15.99 -8.02
N VAL A 84 -4.08 -15.24 -7.20
CA VAL A 84 -3.60 -15.72 -5.89
C VAL A 84 -4.77 -15.90 -4.92
N GLU A 85 -5.76 -14.99 -4.92
CA GLU A 85 -6.93 -15.06 -4.04
C GLU A 85 -7.76 -16.32 -4.29
N GLN A 86 -7.92 -16.73 -5.55
CA GLN A 86 -8.61 -17.99 -5.89
C GLN A 86 -7.95 -19.20 -5.22
N ALA A 87 -6.62 -19.19 -5.09
CA ALA A 87 -5.86 -20.27 -4.45
C ALA A 87 -5.77 -20.11 -2.91
N GLN A 88 -5.87 -18.88 -2.40
CA GLN A 88 -5.65 -18.54 -0.98
C GLN A 88 -6.65 -17.47 -0.49
N PRO A 89 -7.97 -17.78 -0.43
CA PRO A 89 -9.02 -16.78 -0.16
C PRO A 89 -8.96 -16.19 1.26
N ASP A 90 -8.33 -16.89 2.20
CA ASP A 90 -8.31 -16.49 3.62
C ASP A 90 -7.05 -15.69 4.01
N SER A 91 -6.20 -15.34 3.05
CA SER A 91 -4.99 -14.59 3.32
C SER A 91 -5.30 -13.11 3.61
N LEU A 92 -5.27 -12.71 4.89
CA LEU A 92 -5.51 -11.31 5.31
C LEU A 92 -4.47 -10.35 4.74
N ASN A 93 -3.22 -10.78 4.62
CA ASN A 93 -2.18 -9.98 3.98
C ASN A 93 -2.49 -9.72 2.50
N LEU A 94 -2.99 -10.73 1.79
CA LEU A 94 -3.41 -10.59 0.40
C LEU A 94 -4.62 -9.64 0.29
N ALA A 95 -5.62 -9.82 1.14
CA ALA A 95 -6.79 -8.94 1.19
C ALA A 95 -6.38 -7.47 1.41
N LEU A 96 -5.45 -7.20 2.33
CA LEU A 96 -4.92 -5.86 2.54
C LEU A 96 -4.24 -5.30 1.28
N GLN A 97 -3.45 -6.11 0.57
CA GLN A 97 -2.77 -5.68 -0.66
C GLN A 97 -3.75 -5.42 -1.82
N ILE A 98 -4.79 -6.24 -1.96
CA ILE A 98 -5.87 -6.01 -2.94
C ILE A 98 -6.60 -4.71 -2.62
N GLY A 99 -7.00 -4.52 -1.36
CA GLY A 99 -7.64 -3.27 -0.92
C GLY A 99 -6.80 -2.03 -1.21
N GLN A 100 -5.49 -2.09 -0.97
CA GLN A 100 -4.55 -0.99 -1.29
C GLN A 100 -4.48 -0.71 -2.80
N CYS A 101 -4.50 -1.74 -3.65
CA CYS A 101 -4.54 -1.54 -5.10
C CYS A 101 -5.87 -0.91 -5.55
N LEU A 102 -6.99 -1.37 -4.98
CA LEU A 102 -8.31 -0.81 -5.26
C LEU A 102 -8.42 0.65 -4.83
N MET A 103 -7.90 0.98 -3.65
CA MET A 103 -7.81 2.36 -3.16
C MET A 103 -6.99 3.26 -4.11
N ALA A 104 -5.84 2.77 -4.59
CA ALA A 104 -5.01 3.49 -5.55
C ALA A 104 -5.69 3.68 -6.93
N LEU A 105 -6.67 2.85 -7.26
CA LEU A 105 -7.54 2.97 -8.43
C LEU A 105 -8.83 3.76 -8.16
N GLU A 106 -8.94 4.40 -7.00
CA GLU A 106 -10.12 5.15 -6.54
C GLU A 106 -11.41 4.30 -6.46
N ARG A 107 -11.28 2.97 -6.40
CA ARG A 107 -12.38 2.00 -6.21
C ARG A 107 -12.64 1.78 -4.72
N TYR A 108 -13.01 2.86 -4.03
CA TYR A 108 -13.05 2.92 -2.57
C TYR A 108 -14.04 1.96 -1.93
N ASP A 109 -15.24 1.79 -2.52
CA ASP A 109 -16.26 0.87 -1.96
C ASP A 109 -15.78 -0.59 -1.96
N GLU A 110 -15.12 -0.99 -3.05
CA GLU A 110 -14.54 -2.33 -3.15
C GLU A 110 -13.34 -2.48 -2.20
N ALA A 111 -12.49 -1.46 -2.10
CA ALA A 111 -11.37 -1.45 -1.15
C ALA A 111 -11.86 -1.60 0.30
N LEU A 112 -12.92 -0.88 0.68
CA LEU A 112 -13.53 -0.95 2.02
C LEU A 112 -13.98 -2.37 2.37
N ALA A 113 -14.56 -3.14 1.43
CA ALA A 113 -14.96 -4.52 1.68
C ALA A 113 -13.77 -5.39 2.11
N TYR A 114 -12.62 -5.23 1.45
CA TYR A 114 -11.38 -5.93 1.82
C TYR A 114 -10.81 -5.46 3.15
N PHE A 115 -10.81 -4.16 3.42
CA PHE A 115 -10.29 -3.62 4.68
C PHE A 115 -11.16 -3.99 5.87
N PHE A 116 -12.49 -4.01 5.74
CA PHE A 116 -13.39 -4.51 6.78
C PHE A 116 -13.19 -6.00 7.08
N LYS A 117 -12.96 -6.83 6.05
CA LYS A 117 -12.59 -8.24 6.24
C LYS A 117 -11.32 -8.37 7.08
N VAL A 118 -10.29 -7.57 6.78
CA VAL A 118 -9.03 -7.56 7.54
C VAL A 118 -9.26 -7.05 8.96
N GLU A 119 -9.98 -5.93 9.13
CA GLU A 119 -10.27 -5.35 10.45
C GLU A 119 -11.00 -6.33 11.37
N TYR A 120 -11.93 -7.10 10.82
CA TYR A 120 -12.71 -8.06 11.59
C TYR A 120 -11.89 -9.30 12.02
N LEU A 121 -10.96 -9.76 11.18
CA LEU A 121 -10.26 -11.04 11.37
C LEU A 121 -8.84 -10.88 11.94
N ASP A 122 -8.20 -9.71 11.79
CA ASP A 122 -6.84 -9.48 12.26
C ASP A 122 -6.84 -9.04 13.74
N LYS A 123 -5.92 -9.58 14.50
CA LYS A 123 -5.70 -9.18 15.91
C LYS A 123 -5.02 -7.81 16.03
N LYS A 124 -4.38 -7.33 14.97
CA LYS A 124 -3.67 -6.04 14.90
C LYS A 124 -4.08 -5.27 13.64
N PRO A 125 -5.33 -4.81 13.57
CA PRO A 125 -5.91 -4.29 12.34
C PRO A 125 -5.56 -2.81 12.04
N GLN A 126 -4.52 -2.23 12.67
CA GLN A 126 -4.22 -0.79 12.55
C GLN A 126 -4.07 -0.35 11.08
N ASN A 127 -3.40 -1.16 10.23
CA ASN A 127 -3.24 -0.83 8.82
C ASN A 127 -4.58 -0.82 8.06
N ALA A 128 -5.48 -1.76 8.37
CA ALA A 128 -6.82 -1.77 7.80
C ALA A 128 -7.65 -0.59 8.31
N ARG A 129 -7.57 -0.25 9.60
CA ARG A 129 -8.25 0.90 10.19
C ARG A 129 -7.81 2.22 9.57
N ARG A 130 -6.51 2.43 9.32
CA ARG A 130 -5.99 3.60 8.58
C ARG A 130 -6.60 3.69 7.19
N ALA A 131 -6.61 2.58 6.46
CA ALA A 131 -7.18 2.53 5.13
C ALA A 131 -8.70 2.78 5.13
N ILE A 132 -9.45 2.21 6.10
CA ILE A 132 -10.89 2.47 6.25
C ILE A 132 -11.12 3.96 6.57
N GLY A 133 -10.35 4.53 7.50
CA GLY A 133 -10.45 5.94 7.86
C GLY A 133 -10.25 6.84 6.65
N TRP A 134 -9.19 6.59 5.88
CA TRP A 134 -8.88 7.38 4.69
C TRP A 134 -9.93 7.21 3.57
N CYS A 135 -10.32 5.97 3.23
CA CYS A 135 -11.38 5.74 2.25
C CYS A 135 -12.68 6.42 2.66
N SER A 136 -13.05 6.33 3.93
CA SER A 136 -14.25 6.99 4.47
C SER A 136 -14.16 8.50 4.36
N PHE A 137 -12.99 9.09 4.62
CA PHE A 137 -12.75 10.53 4.45
C PHE A 137 -12.93 10.96 2.99
N ILE A 138 -12.26 10.27 2.06
CA ILE A 138 -12.31 10.61 0.62
C ILE A 138 -13.72 10.44 0.04
N THR A 139 -14.50 9.48 0.53
CA THR A 139 -15.88 9.25 0.08
C THR A 139 -16.92 10.12 0.81
N GLY A 140 -16.49 11.06 1.67
CA GLY A 140 -17.36 11.99 2.38
C GLY A 140 -18.05 11.40 3.61
N ASN A 141 -17.75 10.16 4.01
CA ASN A 141 -18.27 9.58 5.25
C ASN A 141 -17.41 10.02 6.46
N HIS A 142 -17.44 11.33 6.74
CA HIS A 142 -16.55 11.94 7.73
C HIS A 142 -16.78 11.42 9.16
N GLN A 143 -18.01 10.99 9.50
CA GLN A 143 -18.29 10.41 10.82
C GLN A 143 -17.64 9.02 10.97
N GLN A 144 -17.63 8.22 9.92
CA GLN A 144 -16.91 6.94 9.93
C GLN A 144 -15.41 7.18 9.97
N ALA A 145 -14.87 8.12 9.19
CA ALA A 145 -13.47 8.50 9.23
C ALA A 145 -13.04 8.92 10.65
N LYS A 146 -13.84 9.80 11.29
CA LYS A 146 -13.64 10.22 12.68
C LYS A 146 -13.55 9.03 13.63
N LYS A 147 -14.52 8.12 13.57
CA LYS A 147 -14.52 6.90 14.42
C LYS A 147 -13.20 6.12 14.30
N TYR A 148 -12.71 5.92 13.09
CA TYR A 148 -11.50 5.13 12.87
C TYR A 148 -10.23 5.86 13.30
N TYR A 149 -10.13 7.15 13.06
CA TYR A 149 -8.97 7.93 13.53
C TYR A 149 -9.00 8.12 15.05
N ASP A 150 -10.15 8.27 15.69
CA ASP A 150 -10.27 8.28 17.15
C ASP A 150 -9.75 6.96 17.76
N LEU A 151 -10.08 5.82 17.16
CA LEU A 151 -9.54 4.52 17.56
C LEU A 151 -8.01 4.47 17.42
N LEU A 152 -7.45 4.96 16.30
CA LEU A 152 -6.02 4.92 16.03
C LEU A 152 -5.22 5.83 16.96
N ILE A 153 -5.69 7.06 17.21
CA ILE A 153 -5.01 7.98 18.12
C ILE A 153 -5.17 7.61 19.59
N SER A 154 -6.10 6.72 19.94
CA SER A 154 -6.25 6.15 21.29
C SER A 154 -5.32 4.96 21.56
N GLU A 155 -4.65 4.42 20.53
CA GLU A 155 -3.68 3.35 20.67
C GLU A 155 -2.44 3.82 21.45
N PRO A 156 -1.65 2.91 22.06
CA PRO A 156 -0.48 3.29 22.87
C PRO A 156 0.63 4.01 22.09
N LYS A 157 0.69 3.83 20.78
CA LYS A 157 1.72 4.42 19.89
C LYS A 157 1.09 4.83 18.56
N PRO A 158 0.31 5.89 18.53
CA PRO A 158 -0.16 6.45 17.27
C PRO A 158 1.03 6.98 16.45
N ILE A 159 0.95 6.85 15.15
CA ILE A 159 1.96 7.41 14.24
C ILE A 159 1.55 8.81 13.78
N MET A 160 2.49 9.53 13.18
CA MET A 160 2.29 10.90 12.70
C MET A 160 1.07 11.01 11.78
N GLU A 161 0.92 10.07 10.84
CA GLU A 161 -0.19 10.04 9.89
C GLU A 161 -1.56 9.85 10.57
N ASP A 162 -1.63 9.15 11.70
CA ASP A 162 -2.88 8.98 12.45
C ASP A 162 -3.37 10.33 13.00
N TRP A 163 -2.46 11.13 13.55
CA TRP A 163 -2.75 12.47 14.05
C TRP A 163 -3.07 13.46 12.94
N MET A 164 -2.31 13.43 11.84
CA MET A 164 -2.52 14.33 10.71
C MET A 164 -3.88 14.10 10.08
N ASN A 165 -4.23 12.84 9.80
CA ASN A 165 -5.52 12.49 9.21
C ASN A 165 -6.70 12.72 10.18
N ALA A 166 -6.50 12.51 11.49
CA ALA A 166 -7.47 12.96 12.49
C ALA A 166 -7.69 14.47 12.39
N GLY A 167 -6.60 15.25 12.31
CA GLY A 167 -6.66 16.70 12.10
C GLY A 167 -7.48 17.09 10.88
N HIS A 168 -7.29 16.42 9.73
CA HIS A 168 -8.07 16.64 8.50
C HIS A 168 -9.56 16.41 8.72
N VAL A 169 -9.92 15.27 9.33
CA VAL A 169 -11.32 14.93 9.58
C VAL A 169 -11.99 15.95 10.52
N TYR A 170 -11.32 16.32 11.61
CA TYR A 170 -11.85 17.27 12.57
C TYR A 170 -11.97 18.69 11.99
N TYR A 171 -11.06 19.08 11.09
CA TYR A 171 -11.16 20.33 10.34
C TYR A 171 -12.43 20.37 9.48
N ILE A 172 -12.69 19.34 8.69
CA ILE A 172 -13.88 19.23 7.82
C ILE A 172 -15.17 19.19 8.65
N LEU A 173 -15.13 18.64 9.85
CA LEU A 173 -16.27 18.62 10.78
C LEU A 173 -16.46 19.94 11.55
N ASN A 174 -15.65 20.99 11.27
CA ASN A 174 -15.65 22.28 11.97
C ASN A 174 -15.30 22.18 13.47
N GLU A 175 -14.62 21.12 13.89
CA GLU A 175 -14.07 20.96 15.25
C GLU A 175 -12.64 21.56 15.31
N THR A 176 -12.50 22.86 15.05
CA THR A 176 -11.22 23.55 14.78
C THR A 176 -10.20 23.41 15.91
N GLU A 177 -10.63 23.51 17.17
CA GLU A 177 -9.70 23.42 18.32
C GLU A 177 -8.99 22.05 18.36
N LYS A 178 -9.74 20.97 18.15
CA LYS A 178 -9.17 19.63 18.11
C LYS A 178 -8.33 19.39 16.87
N SER A 179 -8.75 19.93 15.73
CA SER A 179 -7.97 19.86 14.50
C SER A 179 -6.58 20.45 14.70
N ILE A 180 -6.50 21.65 15.29
CA ILE A 180 -5.22 22.31 15.60
C ILE A 180 -4.40 21.49 16.61
N GLU A 181 -5.03 20.94 17.66
CA GLU A 181 -4.36 20.06 18.62
C GLU A 181 -3.72 18.85 17.91
N TYR A 182 -4.46 18.20 17.02
CA TYR A 182 -3.99 17.00 16.33
C TYR A 182 -2.89 17.29 15.31
N TYR A 183 -2.96 18.40 14.59
CA TYR A 183 -1.86 18.84 13.73
C TYR A 183 -0.59 19.14 14.51
N ARG A 184 -0.69 19.74 15.71
CA ARG A 184 0.47 19.94 16.58
C ARG A 184 1.11 18.60 17.00
N LYS A 185 0.29 17.61 17.38
CA LYS A 185 0.78 16.26 17.72
C LYS A 185 1.43 15.57 16.52
N ALA A 186 0.85 15.72 15.32
CA ALA A 186 1.46 15.22 14.10
C ALA A 186 2.82 15.88 13.84
N GLN A 187 2.91 17.20 13.97
CA GLN A 187 4.15 17.96 13.79
C GLN A 187 5.24 17.55 14.80
N GLU A 188 4.88 17.30 16.06
CA GLU A 188 5.82 16.82 17.10
C GLU A 188 6.44 15.46 16.77
N LEU A 189 5.79 14.66 15.92
CA LEU A 189 6.26 13.33 15.47
C LEU A 189 7.02 13.38 14.13
N CYS A 190 7.05 14.54 13.47
CA CYS A 190 7.85 14.74 12.25
C CYS A 190 9.31 15.06 12.58
N ASP A 191 10.23 14.66 11.72
CA ASP A 191 11.66 14.98 11.86
C ASP A 191 11.93 16.50 11.75
N SER A 192 11.09 17.22 11.00
CA SER A 192 11.18 18.68 10.84
C SER A 192 9.81 19.32 10.52
N HIS A 193 9.73 20.64 10.73
CA HIS A 193 8.56 21.41 10.30
C HIS A 193 8.36 21.37 8.78
N ASP A 194 9.43 21.45 8.02
CA ASP A 194 9.36 21.40 6.53
C ASP A 194 8.81 20.07 6.02
N GLU A 195 9.16 18.97 6.70
CA GLU A 195 8.59 17.66 6.38
C GLU A 195 7.09 17.61 6.65
N PHE A 196 6.64 18.12 7.80
CA PHE A 196 5.22 18.22 8.12
C PHE A 196 4.47 19.02 7.06
N VAL A 197 4.97 20.20 6.69
CA VAL A 197 4.36 21.05 5.64
C VAL A 197 4.30 20.33 4.32
N ARG A 198 5.37 19.65 3.92
CA ARG A 198 5.41 18.87 2.67
C ARG A 198 4.34 17.77 2.65
N LEU A 199 4.19 17.02 3.73
CA LEU A 199 3.19 15.96 3.85
C LEU A 199 1.77 16.52 3.85
N TYR A 200 1.52 17.58 4.59
CA TYR A 200 0.25 18.29 4.60
C TYR A 200 -0.15 18.79 3.21
N GLN A 201 0.79 19.34 2.43
CA GLN A 201 0.52 19.82 1.06
C GLN A 201 0.16 18.70 0.08
N ILE A 202 0.57 17.45 0.34
CA ILE A 202 0.14 16.30 -0.47
C ILE A 202 -1.37 16.08 -0.34
N ASP A 203 -1.91 16.23 0.87
CA ASP A 203 -3.31 15.96 1.18
C ASP A 203 -4.23 17.19 0.96
N LYS A 204 -3.65 18.38 0.76
CA LYS A 204 -4.40 19.65 0.57
C LYS A 204 -5.49 19.55 -0.50
N LYS A 205 -5.18 18.93 -1.64
CA LYS A 205 -6.14 18.75 -2.73
C LYS A 205 -7.36 17.93 -2.32
N ASP A 206 -7.17 16.94 -1.46
CA ASP A 206 -8.24 16.08 -1.00
C ASP A 206 -9.07 16.78 0.08
N LEU A 207 -8.45 17.59 0.94
CA LEU A 207 -9.15 18.49 1.86
C LEU A 207 -10.07 19.47 1.12
N ILE A 208 -9.59 20.10 0.04
CA ILE A 208 -10.40 21.02 -0.78
C ILE A 208 -11.60 20.28 -1.39
N LYS A 209 -11.41 19.06 -1.91
CA LYS A 209 -12.52 18.24 -2.42
C LYS A 209 -13.56 17.90 -1.35
N GLN A 210 -13.14 17.79 -0.09
CA GLN A 210 -14.04 17.55 1.04
C GLN A 210 -14.68 18.82 1.60
N GLY A 211 -14.43 19.98 1.00
CA GLY A 211 -15.09 21.25 1.34
C GLY A 211 -14.24 22.19 2.17
N ALA A 212 -12.95 21.94 2.34
CA ALA A 212 -12.05 22.88 2.98
C ALA A 212 -11.90 24.16 2.13
N ASN A 213 -11.83 25.30 2.81
CA ASN A 213 -11.56 26.57 2.14
C ASN A 213 -10.07 26.68 1.80
N GLU A 214 -9.75 26.86 0.52
CA GLU A 214 -8.35 26.92 0.04
C GLU A 214 -7.53 28.04 0.70
N VAL A 215 -8.19 29.13 1.13
CA VAL A 215 -7.52 30.28 1.76
C VAL A 215 -7.08 29.97 3.20
N ASP A 216 -7.75 29.01 3.83
CA ASP A 216 -7.49 28.64 5.24
C ASP A 216 -6.47 27.49 5.36
N LEU A 217 -6.01 26.92 4.24
CA LEU A 217 -5.06 25.81 4.12
C LEU A 217 -3.69 26.32 3.67
#